data_0e5a9c595598f517f1f7ac522d4b7f27
#
_entry.id   0e5a9c595598f517f1f7ac522d4b7f27
#
_cell.length_a   1.000
_cell.length_b   1.000
_cell.length_c   1.000
_cell.angle_alpha   90.00
_cell.angle_beta   90.00
_cell.angle_gamma   90.00
#
_symmetry.space_group_name_H-M   'P 1'
#
loop_
_entity.id
_entity.type
_entity.pdbx_description
1 polymer ?
#
loop_
_entity_poly.entity_id
_entity_poly.type
_entity_poly.pdbx_seq_one_letter_code
_entity_poly.pdbx_strand_id
1 'polypeptide(L)'
;MSTVKGHTVTNSHYINGSWVEGGSYFDVFSPIDGEHLAKMPAGSAANVGEAISSAQKAFPAWAKLGAKGRLPYLQRFALEIGKRKNAFCEVESADAGILLSRLRHGIVPRSMLNITWFAEAALNLHEKIIETEQAKHYIRYDPAGVCAIINPWNAPLMLTTWKLGPALASGNTCVIKPPEWAPLSSSLLLEAANAAGIPPGVLNM
;
A
#
# COMPACT_ATOMS: atom_id res chain seq x y z
N MET A 1 -3.29 19.09 -5.47
CA MET A 1 -4.12 18.05 -6.14
C MET A 1 -4.09 18.27 -7.65
N SER A 2 -4.02 17.20 -8.43
CA SER A 2 -4.15 17.21 -9.90
C SER A 2 -5.39 16.45 -10.34
N THR A 3 -5.88 16.75 -11.55
CA THR A 3 -6.96 15.98 -12.16
C THR A 3 -6.39 15.18 -13.32
N VAL A 4 -6.45 13.84 -13.25
CA VAL A 4 -5.94 12.93 -14.28
C VAL A 4 -7.10 12.09 -14.80
N LYS A 5 -7.39 12.21 -16.09
CA LYS A 5 -8.54 11.54 -16.74
C LYS A 5 -9.86 11.69 -15.97
N GLY A 6 -10.11 12.90 -15.41
CA GLY A 6 -11.31 13.21 -14.64
C GLY A 6 -11.30 12.79 -13.17
N HIS A 7 -10.23 12.18 -12.70
CA HIS A 7 -10.07 11.75 -11.29
C HIS A 7 -9.09 12.63 -10.54
N THR A 8 -9.41 12.93 -9.29
CA THR A 8 -8.52 13.68 -8.40
C THR A 8 -7.39 12.78 -7.91
N VAL A 9 -6.16 13.26 -8.01
CA VAL A 9 -4.95 12.64 -7.47
C VAL A 9 -4.31 13.62 -6.48
N THR A 10 -4.05 13.16 -5.27
CA THR A 10 -3.44 14.00 -4.24
C THR A 10 -1.92 14.03 -4.42
N ASN A 11 -1.37 15.24 -4.56
CA ASN A 11 0.05 15.50 -4.83
C ASN A 11 0.81 15.84 -3.53
N SER A 12 0.78 14.93 -2.58
CA SER A 12 1.38 15.12 -1.25
C SER A 12 1.88 13.79 -0.72
N HIS A 13 2.81 13.82 0.21
CA HIS A 13 3.16 12.65 1.01
C HIS A 13 1.98 12.27 1.91
N TYR A 14 1.88 11.00 2.28
CA TYR A 14 0.89 10.54 3.25
C TYR A 14 1.61 10.01 4.49
N ILE A 15 1.55 10.76 5.58
CA ILE A 15 2.26 10.44 6.83
C ILE A 15 1.28 10.54 8.00
N ASN A 16 1.26 9.52 8.83
CA ASN A 16 0.44 9.48 10.05
C ASN A 16 -1.07 9.77 9.81
N GLY A 17 -1.61 9.25 8.72
CA GLY A 17 -3.02 9.44 8.38
C GLY A 17 -3.37 10.79 7.76
N SER A 18 -2.37 11.62 7.44
CA SER A 18 -2.56 12.96 6.89
C SER A 18 -1.73 13.20 5.64
N TRP A 19 -2.23 14.05 4.75
CA TRP A 19 -1.49 14.51 3.58
C TRP A 19 -0.56 15.66 3.98
N VAL A 20 0.72 15.52 3.64
CA VAL A 20 1.79 16.47 3.98
C VAL A 20 2.42 16.99 2.69
N GLU A 21 2.57 18.30 2.56
CA GLU A 21 3.20 18.91 1.39
C GLU A 21 4.68 18.53 1.27
N GLY A 22 5.15 18.40 0.03
CA GLY A 22 6.57 18.19 -0.26
C GLY A 22 7.34 19.49 -0.33
N GLY A 23 8.65 19.43 -0.03
CA GLY A 23 9.57 20.56 -0.20
C GLY A 23 10.00 20.77 -1.66
N SER A 24 10.01 19.72 -2.47
CA SER A 24 10.32 19.72 -3.89
C SER A 24 9.39 18.78 -4.63
N TYR A 25 9.28 18.97 -5.95
CA TYR A 25 8.35 18.22 -6.80
C TYR A 25 9.04 17.80 -8.10
N PHE A 26 8.54 16.74 -8.71
CA PHE A 26 8.92 16.30 -10.05
C PHE A 26 7.68 16.15 -10.93
N ASP A 27 7.86 16.36 -12.23
CA ASP A 27 6.79 16.24 -13.20
C ASP A 27 6.58 14.78 -13.61
N VAL A 28 5.31 14.39 -13.77
CA VAL A 28 4.88 13.07 -14.23
C VAL A 28 4.21 13.22 -15.58
N PHE A 29 4.67 12.44 -16.55
CA PHE A 29 4.19 12.46 -17.94
C PHE A 29 3.63 11.12 -18.35
N SER A 30 2.59 11.16 -19.18
CA SER A 30 2.02 9.97 -19.80
C SER A 30 3.02 9.35 -20.79
N PRO A 31 3.31 8.05 -20.68
CA PRO A 31 4.16 7.36 -21.65
C PRO A 31 3.47 7.11 -23.00
N ILE A 32 2.17 7.41 -23.10
CA ILE A 32 1.37 7.17 -24.31
C ILE A 32 1.55 8.31 -25.32
N ASP A 33 1.47 9.54 -24.83
CA ASP A 33 1.38 10.74 -25.65
C ASP A 33 2.26 11.91 -25.17
N GLY A 34 2.96 11.74 -24.05
CA GLY A 34 3.79 12.77 -23.44
C GLY A 34 3.00 13.86 -22.70
N GLU A 35 1.67 13.69 -22.50
CA GLU A 35 0.86 14.63 -21.73
C GLU A 35 1.40 14.78 -20.31
N HIS A 36 1.52 16.03 -19.84
CA HIS A 36 1.83 16.29 -18.43
C HIS A 36 0.64 15.95 -17.55
N LEU A 37 0.79 14.97 -16.65
CA LEU A 37 -0.30 14.46 -15.82
C LEU A 37 -0.38 15.16 -14.46
N ALA A 38 0.76 15.32 -13.79
CA ALA A 38 0.81 15.83 -12.42
C ALA A 38 2.22 16.28 -12.02
N LYS A 39 2.31 17.02 -10.90
CA LYS A 39 3.53 17.18 -10.13
C LYS A 39 3.43 16.39 -8.85
N MET A 40 4.37 15.49 -8.59
CA MET A 40 4.41 14.68 -7.38
C MET A 40 5.54 15.10 -6.46
N PRO A 41 5.38 14.99 -5.13
CA PRO A 41 6.41 15.42 -4.19
C PRO A 41 7.61 14.47 -4.23
N ALA A 42 8.81 15.04 -4.25
CA ALA A 42 10.04 14.32 -4.04
C ALA A 42 10.34 14.21 -2.54
N GLY A 43 10.41 13.00 -2.02
CA GLY A 43 10.66 12.76 -0.61
C GLY A 43 12.10 13.12 -0.20
N SER A 44 12.23 13.88 0.86
CA SER A 44 13.51 14.17 1.52
C SER A 44 13.83 13.12 2.58
N ALA A 45 15.07 13.09 3.06
CA ALA A 45 15.47 12.26 4.19
C ALA A 45 14.63 12.56 5.45
N ALA A 46 14.21 13.83 5.64
CA ALA A 46 13.34 14.23 6.74
C ALA A 46 11.95 13.59 6.61
N ASN A 47 11.33 13.65 5.42
CA ASN A 47 10.02 13.00 5.17
C ASN A 47 10.08 11.48 5.40
N VAL A 48 11.15 10.83 4.94
CA VAL A 48 11.37 9.40 5.19
C VAL A 48 11.49 9.12 6.69
N GLY A 49 12.25 9.94 7.43
CA GLY A 49 12.41 9.83 8.89
C GLY A 49 11.07 9.98 9.63
N GLU A 50 10.24 10.95 9.23
CA GLU A 50 8.89 11.15 9.79
C GLU A 50 7.97 9.96 9.50
N ALA A 51 7.96 9.45 8.28
CA ALA A 51 7.17 8.29 7.88
C ALA A 51 7.57 7.03 8.67
N ILE A 52 8.87 6.78 8.82
CA ILE A 52 9.40 5.66 9.63
C ILE A 52 9.01 5.83 11.10
N SER A 53 9.20 7.02 11.68
CA SER A 53 8.82 7.31 13.07
C SER A 53 7.33 7.11 13.31
N SER A 54 6.48 7.56 12.37
CA SER A 54 5.04 7.33 12.40
C SER A 54 4.71 5.84 12.38
N ALA A 55 5.33 5.08 11.46
CA ALA A 55 5.15 3.64 11.34
C ALA A 55 5.59 2.88 12.62
N GLN A 56 6.73 3.28 13.20
CA GLN A 56 7.22 2.71 14.46
C GLN A 56 6.25 2.93 15.63
N LYS A 57 5.66 4.14 15.74
CA LYS A 57 4.68 4.46 16.78
C LYS A 57 3.38 3.66 16.63
N ALA A 58 2.92 3.42 15.41
CA ALA A 58 1.70 2.67 15.14
C ALA A 58 1.88 1.15 15.27
N PHE A 59 3.10 0.64 15.10
CA PHE A 59 3.42 -0.79 15.03
C PHE A 59 2.90 -1.60 16.24
N PRO A 60 3.15 -1.24 17.51
CA PRO A 60 2.75 -2.08 18.65
C PRO A 60 1.24 -2.30 18.71
N ALA A 61 0.44 -1.27 18.44
CA ALA A 61 -1.01 -1.35 18.44
C ALA A 61 -1.53 -2.22 17.28
N TRP A 62 -0.98 -2.06 16.09
CA TRP A 62 -1.33 -2.85 14.92
C TRP A 62 -0.95 -4.33 15.07
N ALA A 63 0.24 -4.61 15.57
CA ALA A 63 0.71 -5.96 15.84
C ALA A 63 -0.16 -6.67 16.89
N LYS A 64 -0.54 -5.96 17.97
CA LYS A 64 -1.36 -6.48 19.07
C LYS A 64 -2.76 -6.93 18.64
N LEU A 65 -3.31 -6.40 17.55
CA LEU A 65 -4.63 -6.83 17.03
C LEU A 65 -4.69 -8.32 16.66
N GLY A 66 -3.54 -8.93 16.38
CA GLY A 66 -3.49 -10.29 15.82
C GLY A 66 -4.13 -10.39 14.43
N ALA A 67 -4.01 -11.53 13.77
CA ALA A 67 -4.56 -11.72 12.43
C ALA A 67 -6.09 -11.51 12.39
N LYS A 68 -6.83 -12.03 13.38
CA LYS A 68 -8.28 -11.89 13.48
C LYS A 68 -8.72 -10.43 13.61
N GLY A 69 -7.99 -9.61 14.40
CA GLY A 69 -8.32 -8.20 14.58
C GLY A 69 -8.00 -7.34 13.35
N ARG A 70 -6.98 -7.71 12.56
CA ARG A 70 -6.60 -7.00 11.34
C ARG A 70 -7.48 -7.34 10.13
N LEU A 71 -8.06 -8.53 10.09
CA LEU A 71 -8.88 -9.02 8.98
C LEU A 71 -9.97 -8.02 8.52
N PRO A 72 -10.83 -7.46 9.41
CA PRO A 72 -11.88 -6.53 8.98
C PRO A 72 -11.34 -5.24 8.32
N TYR A 73 -10.18 -4.76 8.75
CA TYR A 73 -9.53 -3.59 8.14
C TYR A 73 -9.08 -3.90 6.71
N LEU A 74 -8.43 -5.05 6.50
CA LEU A 74 -7.91 -5.46 5.21
C LEU A 74 -9.03 -5.81 4.23
N GLN A 75 -10.11 -6.43 4.69
CA GLN A 75 -11.30 -6.66 3.87
C GLN A 75 -11.95 -5.34 3.41
N ARG A 76 -12.13 -4.36 4.32
CA ARG A 76 -12.62 -3.03 3.94
C ARG A 76 -11.65 -2.33 2.97
N PHE A 77 -10.35 -2.46 3.17
CA PHE A 77 -9.35 -1.89 2.27
C PHE A 77 -9.48 -2.44 0.84
N ALA A 78 -9.63 -3.74 0.68
CA ALA A 78 -9.89 -4.36 -0.62
C ALA A 78 -11.21 -3.86 -1.25
N LEU A 79 -12.27 -3.70 -0.45
CA LEU A 79 -13.54 -3.14 -0.92
C LEU A 79 -13.39 -1.68 -1.38
N GLU A 80 -12.63 -0.86 -0.65
CA GLU A 80 -12.39 0.54 -1.04
C GLU A 80 -11.57 0.66 -2.32
N ILE A 81 -10.62 -0.27 -2.58
CA ILE A 81 -9.96 -0.38 -3.88
C ILE A 81 -10.99 -0.69 -4.98
N GLY A 82 -11.89 -1.64 -4.73
CA GLY A 82 -12.95 -2.02 -5.66
C GLY A 82 -13.92 -0.89 -5.99
N LYS A 83 -14.34 -0.09 -5.01
CA LYS A 83 -15.19 1.10 -5.23
C LYS A 83 -14.54 2.14 -6.13
N ARG A 84 -13.21 2.23 -6.13
CA ARG A 84 -12.39 3.15 -6.94
C ARG A 84 -11.84 2.53 -8.22
N LYS A 85 -12.39 1.37 -8.63
CA LYS A 85 -11.89 0.59 -9.78
C LYS A 85 -11.69 1.43 -11.03
N ASN A 86 -12.66 2.27 -11.40
CA ASN A 86 -12.56 3.10 -12.60
C ASN A 86 -11.42 4.12 -12.47
N ALA A 87 -11.30 4.79 -11.33
CA ALA A 87 -10.22 5.74 -11.08
C ALA A 87 -8.84 5.06 -11.18
N PHE A 88 -8.66 3.90 -10.55
CA PHE A 88 -7.43 3.13 -10.68
C PHE A 88 -7.13 2.74 -12.13
N CYS A 89 -8.13 2.29 -12.89
CA CYS A 89 -7.92 1.89 -14.28
C CYS A 89 -7.50 3.07 -15.16
N GLU A 90 -8.16 4.20 -15.04
CA GLU A 90 -7.93 5.36 -15.92
C GLU A 90 -6.66 6.10 -15.55
N VAL A 91 -6.39 6.27 -14.24
CA VAL A 91 -5.17 6.92 -13.76
C VAL A 91 -3.94 6.04 -14.05
N GLU A 92 -3.95 4.75 -13.71
CA GLU A 92 -2.78 3.88 -13.95
C GLU A 92 -2.56 3.60 -15.44
N SER A 93 -3.62 3.64 -16.27
CA SER A 93 -3.46 3.56 -17.72
C SER A 93 -2.70 4.77 -18.26
N ALA A 94 -3.06 5.98 -17.82
CA ALA A 94 -2.37 7.21 -18.22
C ALA A 94 -0.94 7.27 -17.71
N ASP A 95 -0.71 6.83 -16.46
CA ASP A 95 0.55 6.95 -15.72
C ASP A 95 1.59 5.89 -16.12
N ALA A 96 1.14 4.65 -16.36
CA ALA A 96 2.02 3.50 -16.65
C ALA A 96 1.87 2.94 -18.08
N GLY A 97 0.97 3.49 -18.90
CA GLY A 97 0.75 3.03 -20.27
C GLY A 97 0.09 1.65 -20.38
N ILE A 98 -0.54 1.16 -19.33
CA ILE A 98 -1.14 -0.18 -19.30
C ILE A 98 -2.53 -0.12 -19.95
N LEU A 99 -2.86 -1.13 -20.77
CA LEU A 99 -4.17 -1.22 -21.41
C LEU A 99 -5.31 -1.24 -20.37
N LEU A 100 -6.34 -0.40 -20.59
CA LEU A 100 -7.52 -0.32 -19.72
C LEU A 100 -8.20 -1.67 -19.49
N SER A 101 -8.28 -2.51 -20.54
CA SER A 101 -8.86 -3.85 -20.45
C SER A 101 -8.07 -4.73 -19.47
N ARG A 102 -6.74 -4.66 -19.50
CA ARG A 102 -5.85 -5.41 -18.59
C ARG A 102 -5.98 -4.92 -17.14
N LEU A 103 -6.10 -3.60 -16.95
CA LEU A 103 -6.35 -3.01 -15.63
C LEU A 103 -7.71 -3.44 -15.09
N ARG A 104 -8.76 -3.33 -15.91
CA ARG A 104 -10.15 -3.59 -15.52
C ARG A 104 -10.43 -5.05 -15.19
N HIS A 105 -9.85 -5.98 -15.93
CA HIS A 105 -10.15 -7.42 -15.81
C HIS A 105 -9.05 -8.22 -15.10
N GLY A 106 -7.85 -7.66 -14.96
CA GLY A 106 -6.70 -8.34 -14.36
C GLY A 106 -6.14 -7.61 -13.14
N ILE A 107 -5.51 -6.45 -13.35
CA ILE A 107 -4.66 -5.79 -12.33
C ILE A 107 -5.47 -5.33 -11.12
N VAL A 108 -6.55 -4.57 -11.30
CA VAL A 108 -7.32 -4.05 -10.15
C VAL A 108 -8.01 -5.19 -9.37
N PRO A 109 -8.69 -6.16 -10.02
CA PRO A 109 -9.21 -7.33 -9.30
C PRO A 109 -8.12 -8.13 -8.56
N ARG A 110 -6.95 -8.31 -9.18
CA ARG A 110 -5.82 -8.99 -8.53
C ARG A 110 -5.29 -8.20 -7.34
N SER A 111 -5.28 -6.88 -7.41
CA SER A 111 -4.85 -6.02 -6.30
C SER A 111 -5.77 -6.17 -5.08
N MET A 112 -7.08 -6.26 -5.29
CA MET A 112 -8.05 -6.58 -4.24
C MET A 112 -7.79 -7.96 -3.64
N LEU A 113 -7.63 -8.97 -4.52
CA LEU A 113 -7.35 -10.33 -4.10
C LEU A 113 -6.05 -10.45 -3.29
N ASN A 114 -5.00 -9.73 -3.66
CA ASN A 114 -3.75 -9.71 -2.90
C ASN A 114 -3.98 -9.32 -1.44
N ILE A 115 -4.79 -8.30 -1.18
CA ILE A 115 -5.07 -7.85 0.19
C ILE A 115 -5.93 -8.88 0.94
N THR A 116 -7.02 -9.37 0.35
CA THR A 116 -7.94 -10.31 1.02
C THR A 116 -7.31 -11.67 1.25
N TRP A 117 -6.62 -12.21 0.24
CA TRP A 117 -6.01 -13.53 0.32
C TRP A 117 -4.96 -13.62 1.44
N PHE A 118 -4.06 -12.62 1.53
CA PHE A 118 -3.07 -12.62 2.60
C PHE A 118 -3.67 -12.35 3.98
N ALA A 119 -4.74 -11.55 4.05
CA ALA A 119 -5.47 -11.35 5.31
C ALA A 119 -6.09 -12.66 5.85
N GLU A 120 -6.65 -13.47 4.96
CA GLU A 120 -7.22 -14.77 5.29
C GLU A 120 -6.13 -15.83 5.55
N ALA A 121 -5.07 -15.85 4.74
CA ALA A 121 -3.93 -16.75 4.94
C ALA A 121 -3.26 -16.56 6.30
N ALA A 122 -3.18 -15.32 6.78
CA ALA A 122 -2.60 -15.01 8.09
C ALA A 122 -3.36 -15.65 9.27
N LEU A 123 -4.65 -15.96 9.10
CA LEU A 123 -5.43 -16.67 10.12
C LEU A 123 -4.95 -18.11 10.34
N ASN A 124 -4.28 -18.69 9.35
CA ASN A 124 -3.81 -20.07 9.36
C ASN A 124 -2.31 -20.19 9.65
N LEU A 125 -1.64 -19.07 9.95
CA LEU A 125 -0.27 -19.06 10.42
C LEU A 125 -0.25 -19.46 11.92
N HIS A 126 -0.04 -20.76 12.15
CA HIS A 126 0.00 -21.29 13.51
C HIS A 126 1.43 -21.51 13.97
N GLU A 127 1.66 -21.32 15.25
CA GLU A 127 2.87 -21.78 15.93
C GLU A 127 2.98 -23.30 15.79
N LYS A 128 4.20 -23.81 15.59
CA LYS A 128 4.47 -25.24 15.57
C LYS A 128 5.27 -25.60 16.81
N ILE A 129 4.84 -26.68 17.46
CA ILE A 129 5.58 -27.26 18.58
C ILE A 129 6.12 -28.61 18.08
N ILE A 130 7.42 -28.78 18.19
CA ILE A 130 8.11 -30.05 17.90
C ILE A 130 8.65 -30.57 19.21
N GLU A 131 8.18 -31.74 19.64
CA GLU A 131 8.66 -32.40 20.87
C GLU A 131 9.70 -33.46 20.51
N THR A 132 10.81 -33.45 21.19
CA THR A 132 11.84 -34.48 21.16
C THR A 132 11.99 -35.07 22.58
N GLU A 133 12.74 -36.14 22.75
CA GLU A 133 13.00 -36.73 24.07
C GLU A 133 13.70 -35.74 25.03
N GLN A 134 14.46 -34.77 24.49
CA GLN A 134 15.25 -33.83 25.28
C GLN A 134 14.67 -32.43 25.38
N ALA A 135 13.73 -32.02 24.48
CA ALA A 135 13.27 -30.62 24.42
C ALA A 135 11.92 -30.44 23.69
N LYS A 136 11.26 -29.32 24.02
CA LYS A 136 10.16 -28.76 23.22
C LYS A 136 10.67 -27.56 22.40
N HIS A 137 10.52 -27.62 21.10
CA HIS A 137 10.88 -26.55 20.17
C HIS A 137 9.63 -25.79 19.77
N TYR A 138 9.66 -24.46 19.93
CA TYR A 138 8.57 -23.57 19.53
C TYR A 138 8.98 -22.78 18.29
N ILE A 139 8.22 -22.92 17.20
CA ILE A 139 8.40 -22.11 15.99
C ILE A 139 7.32 -21.04 16.02
N ARG A 140 7.73 -19.77 16.12
CA ARG A 140 6.85 -18.61 16.18
C ARG A 140 7.09 -17.71 14.97
N TYR A 141 6.03 -17.03 14.56
CA TYR A 141 6.06 -16.03 13.50
C TYR A 141 5.66 -14.68 14.10
N ASP A 142 6.65 -13.84 14.35
CA ASP A 142 6.44 -12.50 14.90
C ASP A 142 6.59 -11.45 13.78
N PRO A 143 5.82 -10.32 13.81
CA PRO A 143 5.99 -9.25 12.84
C PRO A 143 7.37 -8.62 12.97
N ALA A 144 7.98 -8.30 11.82
CA ALA A 144 9.33 -7.73 11.77
C ALA A 144 9.40 -6.26 12.21
N GLY A 145 8.27 -5.55 12.17
CA GLY A 145 8.21 -4.12 12.51
C GLY A 145 7.78 -3.25 11.36
N VAL A 146 8.61 -2.27 10.98
CA VAL A 146 8.37 -1.37 9.86
C VAL A 146 8.95 -1.96 8.58
N CYS A 147 8.11 -2.10 7.54
CA CYS A 147 8.49 -2.59 6.23
C CYS A 147 8.59 -1.44 5.22
N ALA A 148 9.70 -1.33 4.50
CA ALA A 148 9.82 -0.48 3.33
C ALA A 148 9.27 -1.20 2.10
N ILE A 149 8.32 -0.58 1.40
CA ILE A 149 7.70 -1.10 0.18
C ILE A 149 8.20 -0.29 -1.01
N ILE A 150 9.22 -0.79 -1.69
CA ILE A 150 9.80 -0.16 -2.88
C ILE A 150 9.27 -0.89 -4.11
N ASN A 151 8.61 -0.16 -5.01
CA ASN A 151 7.88 -0.75 -6.12
C ASN A 151 8.44 -0.36 -7.48
N PRO A 152 8.38 -1.27 -8.48
CA PRO A 152 8.68 -0.97 -9.86
C PRO A 152 7.48 -0.30 -10.56
N TRP A 153 7.73 0.27 -11.74
CA TRP A 153 6.79 1.04 -12.53
C TRP A 153 5.85 0.21 -13.44
N ASN A 154 6.13 -1.06 -13.66
CA ASN A 154 5.47 -1.87 -14.69
C ASN A 154 4.04 -2.39 -14.33
N ALA A 155 3.66 -2.33 -13.07
CA ALA A 155 2.29 -2.57 -12.58
C ALA A 155 2.19 -2.05 -11.13
N PRO A 156 2.22 -0.71 -10.94
CA PRO A 156 2.43 -0.10 -9.61
C PRO A 156 1.42 -0.57 -8.57
N LEU A 157 0.13 -0.49 -8.86
CA LEU A 157 -0.93 -0.88 -7.92
C LEU A 157 -0.82 -2.36 -7.51
N MET A 158 -0.71 -3.26 -8.50
CA MET A 158 -0.69 -4.69 -8.24
C MET A 158 0.54 -5.10 -7.43
N LEU A 159 1.71 -4.58 -7.78
CA LEU A 159 2.97 -4.94 -7.11
C LEU A 159 3.09 -4.28 -5.73
N THR A 160 2.46 -3.12 -5.53
CA THR A 160 2.31 -2.53 -4.20
C THR A 160 1.44 -3.42 -3.32
N THR A 161 0.24 -3.78 -3.76
CA THR A 161 -0.68 -4.62 -2.97
C THR A 161 -0.15 -6.02 -2.72
N TRP A 162 0.68 -6.56 -3.63
CA TRP A 162 1.32 -7.87 -3.47
C TRP A 162 2.32 -7.90 -2.31
N LYS A 163 2.93 -6.75 -1.99
CA LYS A 163 3.83 -6.60 -0.84
C LYS A 163 3.10 -6.12 0.42
N LEU A 164 2.13 -5.21 0.26
CA LEU A 164 1.32 -4.70 1.37
C LEU A 164 0.45 -5.77 2.01
N GLY A 165 -0.18 -6.62 1.19
CA GLY A 165 -1.04 -7.68 1.70
C GLY A 165 -0.37 -8.53 2.78
N PRO A 166 0.74 -9.21 2.50
CA PRO A 166 1.44 -10.02 3.50
C PRO A 166 2.04 -9.18 4.63
N ALA A 167 2.59 -7.99 4.36
CA ALA A 167 3.19 -7.14 5.39
C ALA A 167 2.15 -6.71 6.43
N LEU A 168 1.02 -6.16 6.00
CA LEU A 168 -0.05 -5.72 6.90
C LEU A 168 -0.74 -6.89 7.61
N ALA A 169 -1.00 -7.99 6.88
CA ALA A 169 -1.64 -9.18 7.43
C ALA A 169 -0.80 -9.84 8.52
N SER A 170 0.53 -9.82 8.38
CA SER A 170 1.46 -10.33 9.39
C SER A 170 1.68 -9.38 10.58
N GLY A 171 1.08 -8.18 10.56
CA GLY A 171 1.14 -7.23 11.67
C GLY A 171 2.24 -6.18 11.57
N ASN A 172 2.90 -6.06 10.42
CA ASN A 172 3.86 -5.00 10.18
C ASN A 172 3.16 -3.68 9.79
N THR A 173 3.84 -2.56 10.01
CA THR A 173 3.49 -1.26 9.45
C THR A 173 4.37 -0.96 8.25
N CYS A 174 3.93 -0.07 7.34
CA CYS A 174 4.57 0.10 6.05
C CYS A 174 4.85 1.56 5.71
N VAL A 175 6.00 1.76 5.04
CA VAL A 175 6.34 2.99 4.32
C VAL A 175 6.50 2.63 2.84
N ILE A 176 5.68 3.22 1.99
CA ILE A 176 5.69 2.99 0.54
C ILE A 176 6.58 4.04 -0.13
N LYS A 177 7.48 3.59 -0.97
CA LYS A 177 8.16 4.42 -1.98
C LYS A 177 7.60 4.04 -3.35
N PRO A 178 6.67 4.82 -3.93
CA PRO A 178 6.18 4.61 -5.28
C PRO A 178 7.30 4.71 -6.32
N PRO A 179 7.15 4.10 -7.50
CA PRO A 179 8.08 4.35 -8.59
C PRO A 179 7.92 5.80 -9.08
N GLU A 180 9.01 6.48 -9.35
CA GLU A 180 9.02 7.85 -9.88
C GLU A 180 8.41 7.96 -11.29
N TRP A 181 8.45 6.90 -12.06
CA TRP A 181 7.92 6.83 -13.44
C TRP A 181 6.41 6.61 -13.53
N ALA A 182 5.78 6.10 -12.47
CA ALA A 182 4.34 5.85 -12.41
C ALA A 182 3.84 5.87 -10.95
N PRO A 183 3.80 7.03 -10.29
CA PRO A 183 3.49 7.14 -8.86
C PRO A 183 2.00 7.32 -8.56
N LEU A 184 1.17 7.71 -9.54
CA LEU A 184 -0.14 8.33 -9.29
C LEU A 184 -1.15 7.40 -8.64
N SER A 185 -1.18 6.11 -9.01
CA SER A 185 -2.10 5.14 -8.42
C SER A 185 -1.85 4.89 -6.92
N SER A 186 -0.64 5.21 -6.43
CA SER A 186 -0.32 5.10 -5.00
C SER A 186 -1.10 6.11 -4.15
N SER A 187 -1.36 7.32 -4.64
CA SER A 187 -2.24 8.30 -3.97
C SER A 187 -3.64 7.73 -3.76
N LEU A 188 -4.25 7.18 -4.82
CA LEU A 188 -5.58 6.56 -4.73
C LEU A 188 -5.60 5.38 -3.76
N LEU A 189 -4.48 4.66 -3.66
CA LEU A 189 -4.34 3.54 -2.73
C LEU A 189 -4.35 4.01 -1.27
N LEU A 190 -3.68 5.12 -0.95
CA LEU A 190 -3.70 5.71 0.39
C LEU A 190 -5.07 6.30 0.74
N GLU A 191 -5.77 6.90 -0.22
CA GLU A 191 -7.17 7.33 -0.04
C GLU A 191 -8.10 6.14 0.26
N ALA A 192 -7.92 5.02 -0.44
CA ALA A 192 -8.67 3.80 -0.18
C ALA A 192 -8.36 3.22 1.22
N ALA A 193 -7.09 3.25 1.64
CA ALA A 193 -6.67 2.81 2.97
C ALA A 193 -7.28 3.67 4.08
N ASN A 194 -7.28 4.99 3.91
CA ASN A 194 -7.90 5.94 4.83
C ASN A 194 -9.42 5.70 4.94
N ALA A 195 -10.11 5.56 3.81
CA ALA A 195 -11.55 5.27 3.77
C ALA A 195 -11.90 3.91 4.38
N ALA A 196 -10.99 2.94 4.34
CA ALA A 196 -11.13 1.64 5.00
C ALA A 196 -10.95 1.70 6.52
N GLY A 197 -10.49 2.84 7.05
CA GLY A 197 -10.19 3.04 8.47
C GLY A 197 -8.89 2.37 8.90
N ILE A 198 -7.92 2.19 8.01
CA ILE A 198 -6.56 1.78 8.39
C ILE A 198 -6.02 2.83 9.37
N PRO A 199 -5.57 2.43 10.57
CA PRO A 199 -5.16 3.40 11.59
C PRO A 199 -4.00 4.30 11.13
N PRO A 200 -3.97 5.58 11.57
CA PRO A 200 -2.86 6.47 11.30
C PRO A 200 -1.51 5.85 11.61
N GLY A 201 -0.53 6.05 10.74
CA GLY A 201 0.81 5.53 10.88
C GLY A 201 1.01 4.06 10.45
N VAL A 202 -0.04 3.25 10.34
CA VAL A 202 0.09 1.87 9.84
C VAL A 202 0.56 1.85 8.39
N LEU A 203 0.13 2.83 7.60
CA LEU A 203 0.53 3.01 6.21
C LEU A 203 1.00 4.45 5.99
N ASN A 204 2.17 4.61 5.35
CA ASN A 204 2.77 5.91 5.02
C ASN A 204 3.36 5.87 3.60
N MET A 205 3.51 7.04 2.97
CA MET A 205 4.09 7.18 1.62
C MET A 205 4.91 8.46 1.51
#